data_98ed15b8781beaad24a67182183d4a02
#
_entry.id   98ed15b8781beaad24a67182183d4a02
#
_cell.length_a   1.000
_cell.length_b   1.000
_cell.length_c   1.000
_cell.angle_alpha   90.00
_cell.angle_beta   90.00
_cell.angle_gamma   90.00
#
_symmetry.space_group_name_H-M   'P 1'
#
loop_
_entity.id
_entity.type
_entity.pdbx_description
1 polymer ?
#
loop_
_entity_poly.entity_id
_entity_poly.type
_entity_poly.pdbx_seq_one_letter_code
_entity_poly.pdbx_strand_id
1 'polypeptide(L)'
;VLKNKLEIRDEKTLDLIEAEQSRANMMILYERGFSDFTPTGLRKIHQFLFGDIYDWAGKYRLINIEKRERLLGGRSVWYSNDEAIPDDLEKAFTAISEKQWEQFSREEFVHTLARLFPRVWQVHPFREGNTRTVVMMMTLFVEHYGYYMDHELMAASAGYVRDSFVMASLDQISEYEHLERILMDAVCTEPIIYDEQTLDSGGQSERTGKYQKYQKEK
;
A
#
# COMPACT_ATOMS: atom_id res chain seq x y z
N VAL A 1 5.26 -12.21 19.95
CA VAL A 1 3.92 -11.85 19.44
C VAL A 1 3.61 -10.43 19.82
N LEU A 2 3.05 -9.62 18.91
CA LEU A 2 2.62 -8.25 19.21
C LEU A 2 1.48 -8.25 20.23
N LYS A 3 1.56 -7.31 21.20
CA LYS A 3 0.44 -7.11 22.14
C LYS A 3 -0.79 -6.67 21.36
N ASN A 4 -1.89 -7.42 21.50
CA ASN A 4 -3.14 -7.23 20.78
C ASN A 4 -4.34 -7.29 21.73
N LYS A 5 -5.46 -6.71 21.32
CA LYS A 5 -6.72 -6.65 22.08
C LYS A 5 -7.43 -7.99 22.18
N LEU A 6 -7.12 -8.91 21.26
CA LEU A 6 -7.73 -10.23 21.15
C LEU A 6 -7.08 -11.27 22.06
N GLU A 7 -6.04 -10.87 22.82
CA GLU A 7 -5.26 -11.74 23.71
C GLU A 7 -4.63 -12.96 23.03
N ILE A 8 -4.44 -12.90 21.69
CA ILE A 8 -3.84 -13.96 20.91
C ILE A 8 -2.35 -14.02 21.22
N ARG A 9 -1.85 -15.22 21.55
CA ARG A 9 -0.45 -15.48 21.92
C ARG A 9 0.30 -16.29 20.88
N ASP A 10 -0.37 -16.85 19.90
CA ASP A 10 0.22 -17.54 18.75
C ASP A 10 0.41 -16.55 17.59
N GLU A 11 1.64 -16.46 17.10
CA GLU A 11 2.02 -15.49 16.06
C GLU A 11 1.30 -15.78 14.75
N LYS A 12 1.26 -17.04 14.33
CA LYS A 12 0.60 -17.42 13.08
C LYS A 12 -0.90 -17.15 13.11
N THR A 13 -1.54 -17.40 14.24
CA THR A 13 -2.96 -17.12 14.44
C THR A 13 -3.22 -15.61 14.40
N LEU A 14 -2.34 -14.81 15.03
CA LEU A 14 -2.46 -13.34 14.99
C LEU A 14 -2.30 -12.81 13.56
N ASP A 15 -1.30 -13.30 12.82
CA ASP A 15 -1.04 -12.89 11.43
C ASP A 15 -2.23 -13.21 10.52
N LEU A 16 -2.85 -14.38 10.67
CA LEU A 16 -4.04 -14.76 9.90
C LEU A 16 -5.23 -13.84 10.20
N ILE A 17 -5.54 -13.62 11.47
CA ILE A 17 -6.67 -12.77 11.88
C ILE A 17 -6.42 -11.32 11.47
N GLU A 18 -5.19 -10.82 11.63
CA GLU A 18 -4.80 -9.48 11.19
C GLU A 18 -4.97 -9.32 9.67
N ALA A 19 -4.55 -10.31 8.89
CA ALA A 19 -4.70 -10.29 7.44
C ALA A 19 -6.17 -10.28 7.01
N GLU A 20 -6.99 -11.17 7.57
CA GLU A 20 -8.43 -11.26 7.27
C GLU A 20 -9.18 -9.99 7.66
N GLN A 21 -8.99 -9.52 8.90
CA GLN A 21 -9.70 -8.35 9.40
C GLN A 21 -9.27 -7.06 8.69
N SER A 22 -7.98 -6.87 8.47
CA SER A 22 -7.51 -5.70 7.72
C SER A 22 -8.02 -5.70 6.28
N ARG A 23 -8.12 -6.88 5.64
CA ARG A 23 -8.69 -7.00 4.29
C ARG A 23 -10.18 -6.63 4.27
N ALA A 24 -10.96 -7.13 5.22
CA ALA A 24 -12.38 -6.76 5.34
C ALA A 24 -12.55 -5.25 5.57
N ASN A 25 -11.74 -4.66 6.45
CA ASN A 25 -11.75 -3.23 6.72
C ASN A 25 -11.33 -2.40 5.49
N MET A 26 -10.38 -2.88 4.67
CA MET A 26 -10.03 -2.22 3.40
C MET A 26 -11.22 -2.15 2.45
N MET A 27 -11.99 -3.23 2.30
CA MET A 27 -13.20 -3.26 1.46
C MET A 27 -14.25 -2.26 1.97
N ILE A 28 -14.52 -2.24 3.27
CA ILE A 28 -15.48 -1.30 3.88
C ILE A 28 -15.01 0.15 3.68
N LEU A 29 -13.73 0.43 3.85
CA LEU A 29 -13.19 1.79 3.68
C LEU A 29 -13.26 2.23 2.22
N TYR A 30 -13.01 1.32 1.29
CA TYR A 30 -13.15 1.55 -0.14
C TYR A 30 -14.59 1.95 -0.51
N GLU A 31 -15.59 1.18 -0.05
CA GLU A 31 -17.00 1.45 -0.31
C GLU A 31 -17.47 2.79 0.30
N ARG A 32 -16.92 3.18 1.46
CA ARG A 32 -17.26 4.46 2.12
C ARG A 32 -16.65 5.67 1.42
N GLY A 33 -15.58 5.48 0.68
CA GLY A 33 -14.76 6.56 0.14
C GLY A 33 -13.95 7.28 1.21
N PHE A 34 -12.93 8.02 0.77
CA PHE A 34 -12.05 8.77 1.64
C PHE A 34 -11.38 9.91 0.86
N SER A 35 -11.18 11.08 1.49
CA SER A 35 -10.65 12.26 0.83
C SER A 35 -9.61 13.04 1.65
N ASP A 36 -9.17 12.50 2.79
CA ASP A 36 -8.15 13.14 3.64
C ASP A 36 -6.75 12.56 3.28
N PHE A 37 -6.12 13.10 2.25
CA PHE A 37 -4.79 12.68 1.78
C PHE A 37 -3.67 13.50 2.45
N THR A 38 -3.61 13.39 3.78
CA THR A 38 -2.65 14.07 4.66
C THR A 38 -2.00 13.06 5.62
N PRO A 39 -0.95 13.45 6.39
CA PRO A 39 -0.45 12.62 7.48
C PRO A 39 -1.53 12.19 8.47
N THR A 40 -2.50 13.08 8.75
CA THR A 40 -3.65 12.76 9.61
C THR A 40 -4.55 11.73 8.97
N GLY A 41 -4.83 11.84 7.66
CA GLY A 41 -5.59 10.85 6.91
C GLY A 41 -4.93 9.48 6.90
N LEU A 42 -3.60 9.42 6.75
CA LEU A 42 -2.84 8.16 6.83
C LEU A 42 -3.03 7.48 8.19
N ARG A 43 -2.99 8.25 9.29
CA ARG A 43 -3.26 7.74 10.63
C ARG A 43 -4.68 7.22 10.79
N LYS A 44 -5.68 7.92 10.22
CA LYS A 44 -7.10 7.49 10.25
C LYS A 44 -7.28 6.17 9.48
N ILE A 45 -6.66 6.01 8.33
CA ILE A 45 -6.67 4.75 7.57
C ILE A 45 -6.07 3.63 8.42
N HIS A 46 -4.87 3.83 8.97
CA HIS A 46 -4.23 2.83 9.83
C HIS A 46 -5.09 2.48 11.05
N GLN A 47 -5.70 3.48 11.71
CA GLN A 47 -6.62 3.26 12.84
C GLN A 47 -7.84 2.44 12.40
N PHE A 48 -8.39 2.70 11.23
CA PHE A 48 -9.54 1.97 10.70
C PHE A 48 -9.19 0.51 10.39
N LEU A 49 -8.03 0.28 9.77
CA LEU A 49 -7.61 -1.07 9.38
C LEU A 49 -7.28 -1.97 10.57
N PHE A 50 -6.69 -1.43 11.64
CA PHE A 50 -6.06 -2.21 12.70
C PHE A 50 -6.60 -1.91 14.11
N GLY A 51 -7.54 -0.97 14.25
CA GLY A 51 -8.02 -0.48 15.54
C GLY A 51 -8.73 -1.52 16.41
N ASP A 52 -9.32 -2.53 15.80
CA ASP A 52 -9.95 -3.63 16.53
C ASP A 52 -8.93 -4.64 17.10
N ILE A 53 -7.72 -4.66 16.53
CA ILE A 53 -6.66 -5.59 16.92
C ILE A 53 -5.65 -4.93 17.86
N TYR A 54 -5.30 -3.65 17.62
CA TYR A 54 -4.20 -2.99 18.32
C TYR A 54 -4.58 -1.65 18.96
N ASP A 55 -4.20 -1.45 20.22
CA ASP A 55 -4.35 -0.18 20.96
C ASP A 55 -3.48 0.95 20.37
N TRP A 56 -2.42 0.61 19.69
CA TRP A 56 -1.50 1.56 19.06
C TRP A 56 -1.87 1.88 17.60
N ALA A 57 -2.95 1.31 17.06
CA ALA A 57 -3.41 1.64 15.71
C ALA A 57 -3.61 3.15 15.55
N GLY A 58 -3.16 3.71 14.42
CA GLY A 58 -3.18 5.15 14.15
C GLY A 58 -2.16 5.99 14.91
N LYS A 59 -1.29 5.37 15.74
CA LYS A 59 -0.22 6.06 16.47
C LYS A 59 1.12 5.78 15.81
N TYR A 60 1.95 6.81 15.70
CA TYR A 60 3.31 6.64 15.21
C TYR A 60 4.14 5.80 16.20
N ARG A 61 5.09 5.03 15.67
CA ARG A 61 6.08 4.32 16.48
C ARG A 61 6.96 5.32 17.24
N LEU A 62 7.43 4.91 18.39
CA LEU A 62 8.29 5.69 19.29
C LEU A 62 9.69 5.06 19.42
N ILE A 63 10.10 4.30 18.44
CA ILE A 63 11.40 3.63 18.35
C ILE A 63 11.88 3.62 16.91
N ASN A 64 13.19 3.68 16.73
CA ASN A 64 13.80 3.43 15.43
C ASN A 64 13.67 1.96 15.06
N ILE A 65 13.53 1.69 13.77
CA ILE A 65 13.37 0.35 13.24
C ILE A 65 14.38 0.06 12.14
N GLU A 66 14.75 -1.20 12.05
CA GLU A 66 15.54 -1.77 10.97
C GLU A 66 14.86 -3.09 10.55
N LYS A 67 14.64 -3.27 9.26
CA LYS A 67 14.05 -4.50 8.72
C LYS A 67 15.03 -5.13 7.74
N ARG A 68 15.38 -6.38 7.98
CA ARG A 68 16.24 -7.14 7.05
C ARG A 68 15.44 -7.49 5.80
N GLU A 69 15.77 -6.83 4.70
CA GLU A 69 15.13 -7.05 3.40
C GLU A 69 15.91 -8.10 2.60
N ARG A 70 15.22 -9.19 2.22
CA ARG A 70 15.84 -10.27 1.45
C ARG A 70 16.38 -9.76 0.10
N LEU A 71 15.66 -8.89 -0.58
CA LEU A 71 16.05 -8.27 -1.85
C LEU A 71 17.35 -7.47 -1.73
N LEU A 72 17.63 -6.92 -0.56
CA LEU A 72 18.82 -6.11 -0.29
C LEU A 72 19.96 -6.92 0.34
N GLY A 73 19.94 -8.25 0.21
CA GLY A 73 20.93 -9.13 0.84
C GLY A 73 20.96 -9.02 2.36
N GLY A 74 19.80 -8.78 2.98
CA GLY A 74 19.65 -8.64 4.44
C GLY A 74 19.92 -7.25 4.98
N ARG A 75 20.17 -6.23 4.12
CA ARG A 75 20.24 -4.81 4.53
C ARG A 75 18.83 -4.25 4.68
N SER A 76 18.70 -3.16 5.44
CA SER A 76 17.44 -2.42 5.61
C SER A 76 17.33 -1.28 4.59
N VAL A 77 16.10 -0.89 4.26
CA VAL A 77 15.81 0.46 3.78
C VAL A 77 16.11 1.45 4.91
N TRP A 78 16.53 2.65 4.57
CA TRP A 78 16.66 3.76 5.52
C TRP A 78 15.30 4.35 5.82
N TYR A 79 14.67 3.87 6.91
CA TYR A 79 13.43 4.42 7.42
C TYR A 79 13.67 5.69 8.23
N SER A 80 12.68 6.58 8.32
CA SER A 80 12.79 7.79 9.14
C SER A 80 13.07 7.44 10.61
N ASN A 81 13.86 8.28 11.28
CA ASN A 81 13.95 8.22 12.73
C ASN A 81 12.58 8.54 13.34
N ASP A 82 12.27 7.94 14.48
CA ASP A 82 10.95 8.07 15.11
C ASP A 82 10.60 9.53 15.43
N GLU A 83 11.53 10.35 15.87
CA GLU A 83 11.34 11.78 16.09
C GLU A 83 11.07 12.58 14.81
N ALA A 84 11.61 12.14 13.67
CA ALA A 84 11.47 12.80 12.37
C ALA A 84 10.18 12.40 11.61
N ILE A 85 9.45 11.37 12.05
CA ILE A 85 8.26 10.86 11.37
C ILE A 85 7.25 11.97 10.99
N PRO A 86 6.87 12.88 11.90
CA PRO A 86 5.89 13.92 11.56
C PRO A 86 6.37 14.83 10.42
N ASP A 87 7.61 15.30 10.50
CA ASP A 87 8.19 16.23 9.52
C ASP A 87 8.41 15.55 8.16
N ASP A 88 8.86 14.31 8.15
CA ASP A 88 9.11 13.57 6.92
C ASP A 88 7.81 13.17 6.21
N LEU A 89 6.75 12.85 6.97
CA LEU A 89 5.41 12.68 6.39
C LEU A 89 4.88 13.98 5.81
N GLU A 90 5.04 15.11 6.51
CA GLU A 90 4.59 16.40 6.02
C GLU A 90 5.27 16.75 4.68
N LYS A 91 6.60 16.56 4.58
CA LYS A 91 7.35 16.74 3.33
C LYS A 91 6.85 15.82 2.21
N ALA A 92 6.59 14.54 2.52
CA ALA A 92 6.13 13.57 1.53
C ALA A 92 4.73 13.93 1.02
N PHE A 93 3.80 14.32 1.90
CA PHE A 93 2.45 14.71 1.50
C PHE A 93 2.40 16.08 0.84
N THR A 94 3.23 17.03 1.23
CA THR A 94 3.38 18.32 0.51
C THR A 94 3.79 18.07 -0.94
N ALA A 95 4.78 17.20 -1.18
CA ALA A 95 5.20 16.86 -2.54
C ALA A 95 4.08 16.22 -3.38
N ILE A 96 3.13 15.51 -2.75
CA ILE A 96 1.94 14.96 -3.41
C ILE A 96 0.93 16.07 -3.70
N SER A 97 0.63 16.94 -2.71
CA SER A 97 -0.39 17.99 -2.81
C SER A 97 -0.02 19.13 -3.77
N GLU A 98 1.27 19.35 -4.02
CA GLU A 98 1.75 20.36 -4.96
C GLU A 98 1.57 19.97 -6.44
N LYS A 99 1.16 18.73 -6.73
CA LYS A 99 0.96 18.29 -8.12
C LYS A 99 -0.46 18.65 -8.61
N GLN A 100 -0.55 18.97 -9.88
CA GLN A 100 -1.82 19.25 -10.57
C GLN A 100 -2.36 17.95 -11.18
N TRP A 101 -2.76 17.02 -10.32
CA TRP A 101 -3.13 15.65 -10.68
C TRP A 101 -4.25 15.57 -11.73
N GLU A 102 -5.18 16.54 -11.74
CA GLU A 102 -6.28 16.61 -12.70
C GLU A 102 -5.82 16.92 -14.13
N GLN A 103 -4.58 17.40 -14.30
CA GLN A 103 -4.01 17.74 -15.60
C GLN A 103 -3.19 16.59 -16.20
N PHE A 104 -2.93 15.54 -15.42
CA PHE A 104 -2.10 14.43 -15.88
C PHE A 104 -2.90 13.48 -16.77
N SER A 105 -2.26 13.00 -17.85
CA SER A 105 -2.68 11.76 -18.49
C SER A 105 -2.58 10.60 -17.50
N ARG A 106 -3.25 9.48 -17.79
CA ARG A 106 -3.18 8.28 -16.96
C ARG A 106 -1.72 7.83 -16.75
N GLU A 107 -0.91 7.87 -17.80
CA GLU A 107 0.50 7.48 -17.79
C GLU A 107 1.32 8.41 -16.86
N GLU A 108 1.15 9.73 -16.98
CA GLU A 108 1.80 10.72 -16.12
C GLU A 108 1.34 10.59 -14.67
N PHE A 109 0.06 10.31 -14.46
CA PHE A 109 -0.51 10.06 -13.13
C PHE A 109 0.16 8.85 -12.48
N VAL A 110 0.18 7.71 -13.15
CA VAL A 110 0.82 6.48 -12.65
C VAL A 110 2.32 6.66 -12.43
N HIS A 111 3.01 7.29 -13.38
CA HIS A 111 4.43 7.60 -13.27
C HIS A 111 4.74 8.45 -12.02
N THR A 112 3.94 9.49 -11.78
CA THR A 112 4.10 10.39 -10.63
C THR A 112 3.75 9.68 -9.33
N LEU A 113 2.68 8.90 -9.32
CA LEU A 113 2.23 8.09 -8.18
C LEU A 113 3.33 7.13 -7.73
N ALA A 114 3.95 6.41 -8.67
CA ALA A 114 5.02 5.45 -8.42
C ALA A 114 6.28 6.08 -7.80
N ARG A 115 6.46 7.40 -7.91
CA ARG A 115 7.61 8.13 -7.35
C ARG A 115 7.33 8.83 -6.03
N LEU A 116 6.08 9.20 -5.79
CA LEU A 116 5.75 9.97 -4.59
C LEU A 116 5.28 9.08 -3.43
N PHE A 117 4.48 8.06 -3.69
CA PHE A 117 3.98 7.17 -2.62
C PHE A 117 5.08 6.33 -1.93
N PRO A 118 6.18 5.90 -2.61
CA PRO A 118 7.30 5.30 -1.91
C PRO A 118 7.94 6.18 -0.83
N ARG A 119 7.90 7.51 -0.98
CA ARG A 119 8.39 8.43 0.05
C ARG A 119 7.55 8.36 1.32
N VAL A 120 6.22 8.26 1.18
CA VAL A 120 5.32 8.03 2.33
C VAL A 120 5.59 6.66 2.96
N TRP A 121 5.78 5.61 2.13
CA TRP A 121 6.08 4.27 2.60
C TRP A 121 7.44 4.19 3.32
N GLN A 122 8.45 4.89 2.82
CA GLN A 122 9.81 4.93 3.39
C GLN A 122 9.84 5.54 4.79
N VAL A 123 8.98 6.51 5.10
CA VAL A 123 8.84 7.03 6.46
C VAL A 123 8.52 5.91 7.45
N HIS A 124 7.74 4.93 7.04
CA HIS A 124 7.38 3.75 7.81
C HIS A 124 6.88 4.07 9.22
N PRO A 125 5.82 4.90 9.33
CA PRO A 125 5.49 5.58 10.58
C PRO A 125 4.89 4.68 11.66
N PHE A 126 4.39 3.49 11.30
CA PHE A 126 3.69 2.62 12.25
C PHE A 126 4.54 1.41 12.64
N ARG A 127 4.16 0.79 13.75
CA ARG A 127 4.84 -0.41 14.24
C ARG A 127 4.68 -1.61 13.29
N GLU A 128 3.50 -1.78 12.70
CA GLU A 128 3.16 -2.79 11.70
C GLU A 128 2.10 -2.22 10.75
N GLY A 129 1.79 -2.92 9.64
CA GLY A 129 0.71 -2.55 8.72
C GLY A 129 1.03 -1.38 7.76
N ASN A 130 2.28 -0.90 7.70
CA ASN A 130 2.65 0.26 6.88
C ASN A 130 2.33 0.07 5.39
N THR A 131 2.69 -1.07 4.81
CA THR A 131 2.44 -1.34 3.37
C THR A 131 0.94 -1.34 3.06
N ARG A 132 0.14 -2.04 3.86
CA ARG A 132 -1.32 -2.09 3.67
C ARG A 132 -1.95 -0.71 3.79
N THR A 133 -1.51 0.09 4.75
CA THR A 133 -2.00 1.46 4.95
C THR A 133 -1.68 2.37 3.78
N VAL A 134 -0.44 2.33 3.29
CA VAL A 134 -0.01 3.17 2.15
C VAL A 134 -0.68 2.71 0.86
N VAL A 135 -0.78 1.41 0.61
CA VAL A 135 -1.51 0.86 -0.55
C VAL A 135 -2.97 1.26 -0.50
N MET A 136 -3.63 1.18 0.67
CA MET A 136 -5.03 1.61 0.81
C MET A 136 -5.18 3.10 0.53
N MET A 137 -4.31 3.95 1.09
CA MET A 137 -4.34 5.38 0.79
C MET A 137 -4.11 5.68 -0.70
N MET A 138 -3.15 4.98 -1.32
CA MET A 138 -2.88 5.11 -2.76
C MET A 138 -4.08 4.70 -3.60
N THR A 139 -4.77 3.62 -3.23
CA THR A 139 -6.00 3.16 -3.88
C THR A 139 -7.09 4.24 -3.82
N LEU A 140 -7.37 4.75 -2.62
CA LEU A 140 -8.38 5.81 -2.42
C LEU A 140 -8.00 7.10 -3.15
N PHE A 141 -6.70 7.40 -3.26
CA PHE A 141 -6.19 8.53 -4.01
C PHE A 141 -6.44 8.38 -5.52
N VAL A 142 -6.18 7.20 -6.07
CA VAL A 142 -6.47 6.85 -7.48
C VAL A 142 -7.95 7.06 -7.79
N GLU A 143 -8.82 6.55 -6.93
CA GLU A 143 -10.28 6.68 -7.06
C GLU A 143 -10.76 8.13 -6.96
N HIS A 144 -10.15 8.91 -6.06
CA HIS A 144 -10.48 10.33 -5.89
C HIS A 144 -10.26 11.14 -7.18
N TYR A 145 -9.27 10.75 -7.98
CA TYR A 145 -8.97 11.39 -9.26
C TYR A 145 -9.68 10.74 -10.46
N GLY A 146 -10.68 9.89 -10.22
CA GLY A 146 -11.56 9.33 -11.26
C GLY A 146 -11.01 8.13 -12.00
N TYR A 147 -9.96 7.50 -11.49
CA TYR A 147 -9.47 6.20 -11.96
C TYR A 147 -9.99 5.08 -11.07
N TYR A 148 -9.79 3.84 -11.48
CA TYR A 148 -10.18 2.63 -10.73
C TYR A 148 -8.96 1.76 -10.46
N MET A 149 -8.85 1.24 -9.22
CA MET A 149 -7.76 0.34 -8.84
C MET A 149 -8.18 -1.13 -8.97
N ASP A 150 -7.41 -1.93 -9.68
CA ASP A 150 -7.60 -3.39 -9.68
C ASP A 150 -7.17 -3.98 -8.35
N HIS A 151 -8.14 -4.11 -7.44
CA HIS A 151 -7.91 -4.62 -6.08
C HIS A 151 -7.48 -6.09 -6.07
N GLU A 152 -7.99 -6.90 -7.00
CA GLU A 152 -7.64 -8.31 -7.09
C GLU A 152 -6.20 -8.48 -7.55
N LEU A 153 -5.77 -7.71 -8.57
CA LEU A 153 -4.39 -7.71 -9.02
C LEU A 153 -3.44 -7.27 -7.90
N MET A 154 -3.77 -6.19 -7.19
CA MET A 154 -2.96 -5.68 -6.08
C MET A 154 -2.88 -6.68 -4.93
N ALA A 155 -3.98 -7.33 -4.57
CA ALA A 155 -4.02 -8.34 -3.51
C ALA A 155 -3.27 -9.62 -3.91
N ALA A 156 -3.49 -10.13 -5.11
CA ALA A 156 -2.80 -11.31 -5.64
C ALA A 156 -1.28 -11.10 -5.77
N SER A 157 -0.86 -9.84 -5.96
CA SER A 157 0.53 -9.44 -6.15
C SER A 157 1.13 -8.73 -4.92
N ALA A 158 0.54 -8.87 -3.72
CA ALA A 158 0.92 -8.11 -2.53
C ALA A 158 2.43 -8.20 -2.19
N GLY A 159 3.03 -9.38 -2.40
CA GLY A 159 4.48 -9.57 -2.23
C GLY A 159 5.29 -8.73 -3.21
N TYR A 160 4.93 -8.75 -4.48
CA TYR A 160 5.58 -7.95 -5.52
C TYR A 160 5.42 -6.44 -5.26
N VAL A 161 4.22 -6.00 -4.88
CA VAL A 161 3.94 -4.60 -4.52
C VAL A 161 4.84 -4.15 -3.37
N ARG A 162 4.93 -4.96 -2.30
CA ARG A 162 5.81 -4.66 -1.16
C ARG A 162 7.27 -4.56 -1.59
N ASP A 163 7.75 -5.51 -2.36
CA ASP A 163 9.12 -5.56 -2.86
C ASP A 163 9.41 -4.38 -3.78
N SER A 164 8.44 -3.97 -4.60
CA SER A 164 8.53 -2.77 -5.44
C SER A 164 8.65 -1.48 -4.61
N PHE A 165 7.97 -1.37 -3.46
CA PHE A 165 8.16 -0.26 -2.53
C PHE A 165 9.56 -0.26 -1.92
N VAL A 166 10.11 -1.43 -1.58
CA VAL A 166 11.51 -1.55 -1.10
C VAL A 166 12.48 -0.99 -2.14
N MET A 167 12.37 -1.45 -3.41
CA MET A 167 13.25 -0.99 -4.49
C MET A 167 13.08 0.50 -4.81
N ALA A 168 11.88 1.03 -4.74
CA ALA A 168 11.60 2.45 -4.95
C ALA A 168 12.00 3.36 -3.78
N SER A 169 12.51 2.80 -2.67
CA SER A 169 12.88 3.52 -1.44
C SER A 169 14.37 3.39 -1.09
N LEU A 170 15.24 3.33 -2.10
CA LEU A 170 16.69 3.17 -1.95
C LEU A 170 17.48 4.49 -2.16
N ASP A 171 16.84 5.63 -1.93
CA ASP A 171 17.43 6.98 -2.08
C ASP A 171 18.02 7.21 -3.48
N GLN A 172 19.35 7.32 -3.60
CA GLN A 172 20.01 7.65 -4.86
C GLN A 172 19.96 6.54 -5.92
N ILE A 173 19.65 5.30 -5.50
CA ILE A 173 19.57 4.13 -6.39
C ILE A 173 18.16 3.55 -6.44
N SER A 174 17.15 4.38 -6.14
CA SER A 174 15.74 3.94 -6.20
C SER A 174 15.34 3.49 -7.60
N GLU A 175 14.70 2.33 -7.66
CA GLU A 175 14.17 1.72 -8.87
C GLU A 175 12.63 1.76 -8.82
N TYR A 176 12.04 2.61 -9.65
CA TYR A 176 10.59 2.83 -9.66
C TYR A 176 9.84 1.95 -10.66
N GLU A 177 10.54 1.34 -11.60
CA GLU A 177 9.99 0.62 -12.74
C GLU A 177 9.11 -0.56 -12.32
N HIS A 178 9.47 -1.24 -11.24
CA HIS A 178 8.69 -2.35 -10.71
C HIS A 178 7.31 -1.89 -10.21
N LEU A 179 7.28 -0.81 -9.41
CA LEU A 179 6.04 -0.25 -8.91
C LEU A 179 5.21 0.39 -10.04
N GLU A 180 5.86 1.12 -10.94
CA GLU A 180 5.22 1.73 -12.10
C GLU A 180 4.55 0.68 -12.99
N ARG A 181 5.24 -0.44 -13.25
CA ARG A 181 4.73 -1.54 -14.08
C ARG A 181 3.43 -2.12 -13.53
N ILE A 182 3.38 -2.45 -12.23
CA ILE A 182 2.17 -3.03 -11.66
C ILE A 182 1.05 -1.99 -11.57
N LEU A 183 1.36 -0.72 -11.28
CA LEU A 183 0.37 0.35 -11.27
C LEU A 183 -0.17 0.66 -12.66
N MET A 184 0.63 0.55 -13.72
CA MET A 184 0.16 0.66 -15.11
C MET A 184 -0.85 -0.43 -15.47
N ASP A 185 -0.70 -1.63 -14.91
CA ASP A 185 -1.67 -2.72 -15.12
C ASP A 185 -2.89 -2.62 -14.18
N ALA A 186 -2.74 -2.00 -13.01
CA ALA A 186 -3.77 -1.93 -11.96
C ALA A 186 -4.67 -0.69 -12.02
N VAL A 187 -4.16 0.45 -12.50
CA VAL A 187 -4.93 1.70 -12.61
C VAL A 187 -5.69 1.72 -13.92
N CYS A 188 -7.01 1.69 -13.85
CA CYS A 188 -7.92 1.62 -15.00
C CYS A 188 -8.73 2.91 -15.16
N THR A 189 -9.13 3.24 -16.40
CA THR A 189 -10.02 4.35 -16.71
C THR A 189 -11.50 3.98 -16.61
N GLU A 190 -11.79 2.70 -16.64
CA GLU A 190 -13.15 2.16 -16.56
C GLU A 190 -13.32 1.32 -15.29
N PRO A 191 -14.55 1.25 -14.73
CA PRO A 191 -14.83 0.40 -13.58
C PRO A 191 -14.52 -1.07 -13.89
N ILE A 192 -13.90 -1.75 -12.93
CA ILE A 192 -13.59 -3.17 -13.06
C ILE A 192 -14.80 -3.97 -12.59
N ILE A 193 -15.41 -4.73 -13.49
CA ILE A 193 -16.50 -5.64 -13.17
C ILE A 193 -15.90 -6.98 -12.77
N TYR A 194 -16.01 -7.31 -11.49
CA TYR A 194 -15.67 -8.64 -10.96
C TYR A 194 -16.92 -9.53 -11.06
N ASP A 195 -17.12 -10.20 -12.21
CA ASP A 195 -18.26 -11.09 -12.41
C ASP A 195 -17.92 -12.49 -11.91
N GLU A 196 -18.68 -13.00 -10.92
CA GLU A 196 -18.54 -14.37 -10.40
C GLU A 196 -18.79 -15.43 -11.49
N GLN A 197 -19.53 -15.11 -12.55
CA GLN A 197 -19.86 -16.04 -13.64
C GLN A 197 -18.73 -16.17 -14.69
N THR A 198 -17.77 -15.25 -14.75
CA THR A 198 -16.62 -15.37 -15.67
C THR A 198 -15.55 -16.33 -15.18
N LEU A 199 -15.68 -16.89 -13.98
CA LEU A 199 -14.80 -17.95 -13.49
C LEU A 199 -14.94 -19.26 -14.28
N ASP A 200 -16.06 -19.48 -14.98
CA ASP A 200 -16.36 -20.75 -15.69
C ASP A 200 -16.23 -20.69 -17.22
N SER A 201 -16.03 -19.55 -17.86
CA SER A 201 -15.98 -19.48 -19.32
C SER A 201 -14.87 -18.55 -19.84
N GLY A 202 -13.77 -19.15 -20.31
CA GLY A 202 -12.86 -18.57 -21.33
C GLY A 202 -12.25 -17.17 -21.14
N GLY A 203 -12.84 -16.31 -20.31
CA GLY A 203 -12.33 -14.98 -19.97
C GLY A 203 -11.18 -15.00 -18.93
N GLN A 204 -10.88 -16.18 -18.40
CA GLN A 204 -9.79 -16.42 -17.45
C GLN A 204 -8.39 -16.16 -18.03
N SER A 205 -8.20 -16.19 -19.33
CA SER A 205 -6.86 -16.26 -19.90
C SER A 205 -6.08 -14.94 -19.82
N GLU A 206 -6.70 -13.77 -20.00
CA GLU A 206 -5.98 -12.48 -19.94
C GLU A 206 -5.77 -12.00 -18.50
N ARG A 207 -6.79 -12.11 -17.64
CA ARG A 207 -6.69 -11.74 -16.21
C ARG A 207 -5.74 -12.67 -15.45
N THR A 208 -5.87 -13.99 -15.65
CA THR A 208 -4.95 -14.98 -15.05
C THR A 208 -3.51 -14.75 -15.52
N GLY A 209 -3.31 -14.33 -16.77
CA GLY A 209 -2.00 -13.95 -17.31
C GLY A 209 -1.40 -12.73 -16.59
N LYS A 210 -2.20 -11.68 -16.33
CA LYS A 210 -1.77 -10.51 -15.57
C LYS A 210 -1.34 -10.88 -14.14
N TYR A 211 -2.11 -11.70 -13.43
CA TYR A 211 -1.79 -12.10 -12.05
C TYR A 211 -0.56 -13.00 -11.98
N GLN A 212 -0.38 -13.93 -12.90
CA GLN A 212 0.78 -14.82 -12.96
C GLN A 212 2.10 -14.09 -13.26
N LYS A 213 2.04 -12.97 -13.99
CA LYS A 213 3.20 -12.13 -14.32
C LYS A 213 3.96 -11.69 -13.08
N TYR A 214 3.24 -11.32 -12.01
CA TYR A 214 3.82 -10.81 -10.76
C TYR A 214 4.08 -11.87 -9.68
N GLN A 215 3.65 -13.11 -9.90
CA GLN A 215 3.90 -14.23 -8.99
C GLN A 215 5.18 -14.98 -9.29
N LYS A 216 5.69 -14.89 -10.53
CA LYS A 216 6.86 -15.66 -10.99
C LYS A 216 8.22 -14.99 -10.73
N GLU A 217 8.24 -13.73 -10.32
CA GLU A 217 9.46 -12.99 -9.99
C GLU A 217 9.88 -13.20 -8.50
N LYS A 218 9.78 -14.45 -7.99
CA LYS A 218 10.21 -14.85 -6.63
C LYS A 218 11.62 -15.43 -6.65
#